data_cf1e0936a81eb83a6db3194ed6d196a0
#
_entry.id   cf1e0936a81eb83a6db3194ed6d196a0
#
_cell.length_a   1.000
_cell.length_b   1.000
_cell.length_c   1.000
_cell.angle_alpha   90.00
_cell.angle_beta   90.00
_cell.angle_gamma   90.00
#
_symmetry.space_group_name_H-M   'P 1'
#
loop_
_entity.id
_entity.type
_entity.pdbx_description
1 polymer ?
#
loop_
_entity_poly.entity_id
_entity_poly.type
_entity_poly.pdbx_seq_one_letter_code
_entity_poly.pdbx_strand_id
1 'polypeptide(L)'
;MSGGGHAHVENAIWMRSLLMAGIFLAIGVVAYGVLVGGIAGIGEDQGLNGEYHHAKDAYYAAKDAGVTGDDYKELKDEYTDAHLNYLTFMVAGNTILVMMIVYAVFIGFGGFVNSLKPDADHDDHGHHGSSSPIVLAFGVMLFMIGFPRFAHGAEGMLYGLEFELMDMAMSTTGLVFVVLGIANWWQEDLPFDGHGEQIATATDDMVPFRGQHIRKVGIWVFLMSEVMVFASFFSSYLRMRTGWCTDWAIKSGVEACAGVELGSVKTASDYIRHDFATLAPGAINTFALIISSYTIVLALKAAKNTNWEVSSNPLMAKLMPTRKAAIRNYLIATLALGSLFIVLKLVEWSHLIAEGFTLATQQGSIFYIATGAHGLHVFIGLLVMLYLIFKADTVGFDEENGQGIEYFGLYWHFVDLAWVVIFPALYLY
;
A
#
# COMPACT_ATOMS: atom_id res chain seq x y z
N MET A 1 -16.63 27.71 35.15
CA MET A 1 -17.36 26.48 34.79
C MET A 1 -17.28 26.25 33.28
N SER A 2 -16.10 25.94 32.75
CA SER A 2 -15.90 25.67 31.31
C SER A 2 -15.22 24.30 31.00
N GLY A 3 -15.04 23.47 32.02
CA GLY A 3 -14.40 22.16 31.85
C GLY A 3 -15.26 21.04 31.29
N GLY A 4 -16.57 21.24 31.08
CA GLY A 4 -17.47 20.17 30.61
C GLY A 4 -17.54 20.01 29.09
N GLY A 5 -17.18 21.04 28.31
CA GLY A 5 -17.29 21.02 26.85
C GLY A 5 -16.19 20.25 26.16
N HIS A 6 -14.97 20.38 26.62
CA HIS A 6 -13.80 19.70 26.00
C HIS A 6 -13.81 18.19 26.23
N ALA A 7 -14.10 17.73 27.44
CA ALA A 7 -14.20 16.30 27.75
C ALA A 7 -15.32 15.58 26.95
N HIS A 8 -16.42 16.26 26.61
CA HIS A 8 -17.46 15.70 25.75
C HIS A 8 -17.05 15.58 24.29
N VAL A 9 -16.24 16.51 23.76
CA VAL A 9 -15.76 16.47 22.37
C VAL A 9 -14.71 15.37 22.21
N GLU A 10 -13.78 15.23 23.15
CA GLU A 10 -12.73 14.20 23.13
C GLU A 10 -13.31 12.78 23.24
N ASN A 11 -14.27 12.56 24.13
CA ASN A 11 -14.98 11.29 24.21
C ASN A 11 -15.75 10.97 22.91
N ALA A 12 -16.27 11.97 22.21
CA ALA A 12 -16.94 11.77 20.92
C ALA A 12 -15.97 11.37 19.81
N ILE A 13 -14.77 11.93 19.78
CA ILE A 13 -13.70 11.58 18.80
C ILE A 13 -13.22 10.16 19.04
N TRP A 14 -12.89 9.81 20.27
CA TRP A 14 -12.49 8.46 20.67
C TRP A 14 -13.54 7.41 20.29
N MET A 15 -14.81 7.68 20.60
CA MET A 15 -15.91 6.78 20.26
C MET A 15 -16.07 6.59 18.75
N ARG A 16 -15.87 7.64 17.95
CA ARG A 16 -15.89 7.54 16.48
C ARG A 16 -14.73 6.73 15.94
N SER A 17 -13.52 6.88 16.49
CA SER A 17 -12.38 6.07 16.08
C SER A 17 -12.60 4.58 16.34
N LEU A 18 -13.15 4.22 17.50
CA LEU A 18 -13.52 2.85 17.83
C LEU A 18 -14.61 2.29 16.90
N LEU A 19 -15.62 3.11 16.57
CA LEU A 19 -16.67 2.70 15.62
C LEU A 19 -16.06 2.40 14.23
N MET A 20 -15.21 3.28 13.73
CA MET A 20 -14.53 3.08 12.45
C MET A 20 -13.61 1.84 12.46
N ALA A 21 -12.86 1.65 13.53
CA ALA A 21 -12.06 0.45 13.72
C ALA A 21 -12.91 -0.83 13.70
N GLY A 22 -14.05 -0.82 14.39
CA GLY A 22 -15.03 -1.92 14.39
C GLY A 22 -15.59 -2.21 12.99
N ILE A 23 -15.88 -1.18 12.20
CA ILE A 23 -16.34 -1.33 10.81
C ILE A 23 -15.26 -2.00 9.94
N PHE A 24 -14.00 -1.55 10.02
CA PHE A 24 -12.91 -2.17 9.27
C PHE A 24 -12.72 -3.64 9.66
N LEU A 25 -12.73 -3.97 10.95
CA LEU A 25 -12.65 -5.35 11.41
C LEU A 25 -13.81 -6.21 10.89
N ALA A 26 -15.02 -5.68 10.91
CA ALA A 26 -16.20 -6.39 10.40
C ALA A 26 -16.07 -6.67 8.90
N ILE A 27 -15.62 -5.68 8.10
CA ILE A 27 -15.36 -5.84 6.67
C ILE A 27 -14.30 -6.92 6.44
N GLY A 28 -13.18 -6.89 7.18
CA GLY A 28 -12.09 -7.86 7.07
C GLY A 28 -12.56 -9.29 7.37
N VAL A 29 -13.27 -9.49 8.47
CA VAL A 29 -13.79 -10.80 8.87
C VAL A 29 -14.81 -11.34 7.86
N VAL A 30 -15.73 -10.50 7.37
CA VAL A 30 -16.71 -10.93 6.36
C VAL A 30 -16.02 -11.28 5.05
N ALA A 31 -15.09 -10.45 4.56
CA ALA A 31 -14.35 -10.73 3.35
C ALA A 31 -13.54 -12.03 3.45
N TYR A 32 -12.85 -12.23 4.57
CA TYR A 32 -12.12 -13.47 4.86
C TYR A 32 -13.05 -14.67 4.89
N GLY A 33 -14.17 -14.59 5.61
CA GLY A 33 -15.15 -15.66 5.71
C GLY A 33 -15.73 -16.05 4.34
N VAL A 34 -15.98 -15.08 3.45
CA VAL A 34 -16.48 -15.35 2.10
C VAL A 34 -15.39 -15.91 1.18
N LEU A 35 -14.23 -15.25 1.11
CA LEU A 35 -13.19 -15.58 0.14
C LEU A 35 -12.42 -16.84 0.55
N VAL A 36 -11.98 -16.91 1.80
CA VAL A 36 -11.19 -18.04 2.31
C VAL A 36 -12.09 -19.15 2.80
N GLY A 37 -13.05 -18.84 3.68
CA GLY A 37 -13.94 -19.85 4.27
C GLY A 37 -14.94 -20.44 3.28
N GLY A 38 -15.51 -19.57 2.41
CA GLY A 38 -16.57 -19.99 1.47
C GLY A 38 -16.04 -20.46 0.11
N ILE A 39 -15.13 -19.70 -0.52
CA ILE A 39 -14.68 -19.98 -1.90
C ILE A 39 -13.43 -20.84 -1.91
N ALA A 40 -12.35 -20.39 -1.26
CA ALA A 40 -11.10 -21.16 -1.23
C ALA A 40 -11.28 -22.51 -0.52
N GLY A 41 -11.98 -22.54 0.61
CA GLY A 41 -12.14 -23.74 1.46
C GLY A 41 -10.98 -23.88 2.46
N ILE A 42 -11.32 -24.11 3.73
CA ILE A 42 -10.32 -24.29 4.81
C ILE A 42 -9.89 -25.76 4.91
N GLY A 43 -10.75 -26.70 4.56
CA GLY A 43 -10.48 -28.15 4.58
C GLY A 43 -9.95 -28.65 3.23
N GLU A 44 -9.13 -29.71 3.28
CA GLU A 44 -8.51 -30.32 2.08
C GLU A 44 -9.53 -30.82 1.04
N ASP A 45 -10.77 -31.09 1.45
CA ASP A 45 -11.85 -31.59 0.58
C ASP A 45 -12.90 -30.49 0.28
N GLN A 46 -12.62 -29.21 0.58
CA GLN A 46 -13.60 -28.14 0.49
C GLN A 46 -13.21 -27.08 -0.55
N GLY A 47 -14.20 -26.65 -1.36
CA GLY A 47 -14.03 -25.54 -2.30
C GLY A 47 -12.86 -25.74 -3.27
N LEU A 48 -12.20 -24.65 -3.62
CA LEU A 48 -11.02 -24.68 -4.51
C LEU A 48 -9.82 -25.41 -3.89
N ASN A 49 -9.75 -25.52 -2.57
CA ASN A 49 -8.72 -26.31 -1.89
C ASN A 49 -8.87 -27.80 -2.21
N GLY A 50 -10.11 -28.31 -2.21
CA GLY A 50 -10.39 -29.68 -2.63
C GLY A 50 -10.01 -29.94 -4.08
N GLU A 51 -10.38 -29.04 -5.00
CA GLU A 51 -9.99 -29.13 -6.42
C GLU A 51 -8.46 -29.16 -6.58
N TYR A 52 -7.76 -28.27 -5.87
CA TYR A 52 -6.30 -28.23 -5.87
C TYR A 52 -5.67 -29.54 -5.37
N HIS A 53 -6.14 -30.12 -4.26
CA HIS A 53 -5.61 -31.35 -3.71
C HIS A 53 -5.88 -32.54 -4.66
N HIS A 54 -7.07 -32.65 -5.26
CA HIS A 54 -7.37 -33.66 -6.24
C HIS A 54 -6.50 -33.60 -7.48
N ALA A 55 -6.34 -32.39 -8.06
CA ALA A 55 -5.48 -32.17 -9.22
C ALA A 55 -4.01 -32.44 -8.90
N LYS A 56 -3.55 -32.04 -7.70
CA LYS A 56 -2.20 -32.30 -7.21
C LYS A 56 -1.92 -33.81 -7.11
N ASP A 57 -2.79 -34.57 -6.48
CA ASP A 57 -2.62 -36.03 -6.29
C ASP A 57 -2.64 -36.74 -7.64
N ALA A 58 -3.52 -36.36 -8.56
CA ALA A 58 -3.57 -36.92 -9.91
C ALA A 58 -2.25 -36.63 -10.68
N TYR A 59 -1.76 -35.39 -10.63
CA TYR A 59 -0.50 -35.00 -11.27
C TYR A 59 0.70 -35.76 -10.73
N TYR A 60 0.85 -35.87 -9.40
CA TYR A 60 1.98 -36.59 -8.80
C TYR A 60 1.89 -38.09 -9.01
N ALA A 61 0.70 -38.69 -8.96
CA ALA A 61 0.51 -40.10 -9.28
C ALA A 61 0.90 -40.41 -10.73
N ALA A 62 0.52 -39.55 -11.68
CA ALA A 62 0.92 -39.70 -13.09
C ALA A 62 2.44 -39.53 -13.29
N LYS A 63 3.05 -38.61 -12.57
CA LYS A 63 4.50 -38.39 -12.59
C LYS A 63 5.26 -39.60 -12.07
N ASP A 64 4.82 -40.18 -10.95
CA ASP A 64 5.44 -41.36 -10.34
C ASP A 64 5.21 -42.63 -11.19
N ALA A 65 4.10 -42.73 -11.92
CA ALA A 65 3.81 -43.75 -12.89
C ALA A 65 4.56 -43.62 -14.22
N GLY A 66 5.34 -42.54 -14.42
CA GLY A 66 6.12 -42.30 -15.63
C GLY A 66 5.26 -41.92 -16.85
N VAL A 67 4.06 -41.39 -16.66
CA VAL A 67 3.20 -40.89 -17.75
C VAL A 67 3.90 -39.73 -18.46
N THR A 68 3.89 -39.73 -19.79
CA THR A 68 4.50 -38.73 -20.65
C THR A 68 3.57 -38.35 -21.81
N GLY A 69 3.85 -37.27 -22.49
CA GLY A 69 3.04 -36.81 -23.63
C GLY A 69 1.94 -35.85 -23.25
N ASP A 70 0.87 -35.83 -24.06
CA ASP A 70 -0.24 -34.87 -23.92
C ASP A 70 -1.03 -35.06 -22.64
N ASP A 71 -1.25 -36.32 -22.21
CA ASP A 71 -1.97 -36.63 -20.97
C ASP A 71 -1.25 -36.07 -19.72
N TYR A 72 0.09 -36.18 -19.69
CA TYR A 72 0.87 -35.58 -18.60
C TYR A 72 0.81 -34.05 -18.60
N LYS A 73 0.79 -33.45 -19.79
CA LYS A 73 0.69 -32.02 -19.94
C LYS A 73 -0.68 -31.52 -19.48
N GLU A 74 -1.77 -32.21 -19.83
CA GLU A 74 -3.12 -31.89 -19.41
C GLU A 74 -3.25 -31.91 -17.88
N LEU A 75 -2.77 -32.98 -17.21
CA LEU A 75 -2.77 -33.07 -15.75
C LEU A 75 -1.94 -31.97 -15.08
N LYS A 76 -0.82 -31.60 -15.69
CA LYS A 76 0.02 -30.49 -15.19
C LYS A 76 -0.69 -29.15 -15.31
N ASP A 77 -1.35 -28.90 -16.43
CA ASP A 77 -2.08 -27.66 -16.66
C ASP A 77 -3.29 -27.58 -15.71
N GLU A 78 -4.04 -28.68 -15.53
CA GLU A 78 -5.13 -28.77 -14.54
C GLU A 78 -4.66 -28.50 -13.10
N TYR A 79 -3.55 -29.12 -12.68
CA TYR A 79 -2.93 -28.86 -11.37
C TYR A 79 -2.52 -27.38 -11.22
N THR A 80 -1.91 -26.79 -12.25
CA THR A 80 -1.47 -25.40 -12.20
C THR A 80 -2.66 -24.46 -12.09
N ASP A 81 -3.70 -24.67 -12.89
CA ASP A 81 -4.90 -23.82 -12.88
C ASP A 81 -5.65 -23.93 -11.54
N ALA A 82 -5.81 -25.13 -10.99
CA ALA A 82 -6.43 -25.33 -9.69
C ALA A 82 -5.62 -24.64 -8.57
N HIS A 83 -4.29 -24.74 -8.62
CA HIS A 83 -3.40 -24.08 -7.66
C HIS A 83 -3.51 -22.55 -7.73
N LEU A 84 -3.47 -21.98 -8.92
CA LEU A 84 -3.56 -20.52 -9.10
C LEU A 84 -4.94 -19.99 -8.66
N ASN A 85 -6.01 -20.72 -8.96
CA ASN A 85 -7.36 -20.36 -8.52
C ASN A 85 -7.47 -20.36 -6.98
N TYR A 86 -6.98 -21.41 -6.34
CA TYR A 86 -6.93 -21.49 -4.87
C TYR A 86 -6.13 -20.34 -4.27
N LEU A 87 -4.92 -20.08 -4.78
CA LEU A 87 -4.06 -18.98 -4.32
C LEU A 87 -4.72 -17.61 -4.47
N THR A 88 -5.47 -17.37 -5.55
CA THR A 88 -6.15 -16.10 -5.80
C THR A 88 -7.04 -15.72 -4.62
N PHE A 89 -7.94 -16.59 -4.21
CA PHE A 89 -8.90 -16.30 -3.14
C PHE A 89 -8.28 -16.35 -1.75
N MET A 90 -7.33 -17.26 -1.52
CA MET A 90 -6.56 -17.33 -0.28
C MET A 90 -5.78 -16.03 -0.04
N VAL A 91 -4.98 -15.59 -1.01
CA VAL A 91 -4.14 -14.38 -0.87
C VAL A 91 -5.01 -13.13 -0.79
N ALA A 92 -6.05 -13.02 -1.63
CA ALA A 92 -6.95 -11.89 -1.59
C ALA A 92 -7.66 -11.77 -0.24
N GLY A 93 -8.22 -12.85 0.28
CA GLY A 93 -8.92 -12.86 1.57
C GLY A 93 -8.00 -12.54 2.75
N ASN A 94 -6.81 -13.16 2.80
CA ASN A 94 -5.80 -12.88 3.82
C ASN A 94 -5.32 -11.43 3.75
N THR A 95 -5.06 -10.90 2.55
CA THR A 95 -4.62 -9.51 2.35
C THR A 95 -5.66 -8.52 2.84
N ILE A 96 -6.93 -8.71 2.46
CA ILE A 96 -8.03 -7.84 2.91
C ILE A 96 -8.15 -7.90 4.43
N LEU A 97 -8.10 -9.08 5.05
CA LEU A 97 -8.17 -9.21 6.51
C LEU A 97 -7.04 -8.45 7.19
N VAL A 98 -5.79 -8.67 6.77
CA VAL A 98 -4.61 -8.02 7.35
C VAL A 98 -4.69 -6.50 7.16
N MET A 99 -5.06 -6.01 5.98
CA MET A 99 -5.24 -4.58 5.72
C MET A 99 -6.31 -3.97 6.62
N MET A 100 -7.45 -4.63 6.77
CA MET A 100 -8.54 -4.14 7.63
C MET A 100 -8.14 -4.14 9.12
N ILE A 101 -7.35 -5.12 9.57
CA ILE A 101 -6.77 -5.12 10.91
C ILE A 101 -5.82 -3.92 11.07
N VAL A 102 -4.91 -3.70 10.13
CA VAL A 102 -3.98 -2.56 10.17
C VAL A 102 -4.74 -1.23 10.19
N TYR A 103 -5.78 -1.07 9.37
CA TYR A 103 -6.60 0.12 9.35
C TYR A 103 -7.35 0.34 10.68
N ALA A 104 -7.89 -0.72 11.26
CA ALA A 104 -8.58 -0.66 12.55
C ALA A 104 -7.62 -0.28 13.68
N VAL A 105 -6.44 -0.89 13.72
CA VAL A 105 -5.39 -0.57 14.71
C VAL A 105 -4.92 0.88 14.54
N PHE A 106 -4.64 1.31 13.32
CA PHE A 106 -4.18 2.67 13.05
C PHE A 106 -5.20 3.73 13.50
N ILE A 107 -6.46 3.59 13.13
CA ILE A 107 -7.53 4.51 13.51
C ILE A 107 -7.83 4.43 15.02
N GLY A 108 -7.93 3.23 15.58
CA GLY A 108 -8.21 3.02 17.00
C GLY A 108 -7.10 3.57 17.88
N PHE A 109 -5.85 3.28 17.52
CA PHE A 109 -4.67 3.78 18.24
C PHE A 109 -4.53 5.30 18.10
N GLY A 110 -4.71 5.85 16.90
CA GLY A 110 -4.68 7.31 16.68
C GLY A 110 -5.73 8.04 17.51
N GLY A 111 -6.97 7.50 17.60
CA GLY A 111 -8.00 8.05 18.47
C GLY A 111 -7.68 7.95 19.96
N PHE A 112 -7.08 6.82 20.40
CA PHE A 112 -6.62 6.64 21.77
C PHE A 112 -5.53 7.65 22.13
N VAL A 113 -4.49 7.75 21.29
CA VAL A 113 -3.39 8.69 21.47
C VAL A 113 -3.89 10.13 21.55
N ASN A 114 -4.85 10.50 20.68
CA ASN A 114 -5.45 11.82 20.74
C ASN A 114 -6.24 12.10 22.02
N SER A 115 -6.87 11.07 22.63
CA SER A 115 -7.60 11.21 23.90
C SER A 115 -6.67 11.38 25.11
N LEU A 116 -5.38 11.09 24.97
CA LEU A 116 -4.37 11.25 26.03
C LEU A 116 -3.68 12.62 26.00
N LYS A 117 -4.02 13.49 25.03
CA LYS A 117 -3.42 14.84 25.00
C LYS A 117 -3.79 15.60 26.26
N PRO A 118 -2.80 16.16 26.98
CA PRO A 118 -3.10 17.11 28.04
C PRO A 118 -3.73 18.36 27.42
N ASP A 119 -4.65 18.99 28.15
CA ASP A 119 -5.17 20.31 27.78
C ASP A 119 -3.97 21.23 27.52
N ALA A 120 -3.78 21.68 26.29
CA ALA A 120 -2.72 22.59 25.98
C ALA A 120 -3.03 23.93 26.66
N ASP A 121 -2.27 24.27 27.69
CA ASP A 121 -2.20 25.63 28.20
C ASP A 121 -1.65 26.49 27.05
N HIS A 122 -2.48 27.37 26.52
CA HIS A 122 -2.21 28.18 25.33
C HIS A 122 -1.07 29.21 25.48
N ASP A 123 -0.35 29.21 26.59
CA ASP A 123 0.64 30.24 26.92
C ASP A 123 2.11 29.82 26.81
N ASP A 124 2.42 28.57 26.45
CA ASP A 124 3.83 28.14 26.35
C ASP A 124 4.29 28.01 24.89
N HIS A 125 4.69 29.13 24.31
CA HIS A 125 5.39 29.23 23.02
C HIS A 125 6.85 28.76 23.06
N GLY A 126 7.25 27.97 24.06
CA GLY A 126 8.56 27.34 24.13
C GLY A 126 8.71 26.24 23.08
N HIS A 127 9.65 26.38 22.15
CA HIS A 127 10.09 25.29 21.28
C HIS A 127 10.69 24.19 22.16
N HIS A 128 9.85 23.23 22.62
CA HIS A 128 10.34 22.05 23.28
C HIS A 128 10.90 21.10 22.22
N GLY A 129 12.17 20.68 22.40
CA GLY A 129 12.77 19.69 21.51
C GLY A 129 12.00 18.37 21.55
N SER A 130 11.59 17.85 20.38
CA SER A 130 10.91 16.57 20.29
C SER A 130 11.86 15.40 20.49
N SER A 131 11.45 14.40 21.27
CA SER A 131 12.16 13.13 21.42
C SER A 131 11.79 12.12 20.31
N SER A 132 10.73 12.41 19.55
CA SER A 132 10.16 11.51 18.55
C SER A 132 11.14 11.05 17.48
N PRO A 133 12.03 11.91 16.91
CA PRO A 133 13.00 11.47 15.91
C PRO A 133 13.99 10.44 16.45
N ILE A 134 14.41 10.57 17.71
CA ILE A 134 15.36 9.62 18.37
C ILE A 134 14.68 8.28 18.60
N VAL A 135 13.46 8.28 19.13
CA VAL A 135 12.66 7.07 19.37
C VAL A 135 12.38 6.33 18.06
N LEU A 136 12.02 7.07 17.02
CA LEU A 136 11.76 6.52 15.70
C LEU A 136 13.02 5.92 15.06
N ALA A 137 14.14 6.63 15.10
CA ALA A 137 15.41 6.15 14.58
C ALA A 137 15.88 4.87 15.32
N PHE A 138 15.73 4.84 16.65
CA PHE A 138 16.04 3.65 17.45
C PHE A 138 15.12 2.47 17.09
N GLY A 139 13.83 2.71 16.91
CA GLY A 139 12.87 1.70 16.46
C GLY A 139 13.21 1.12 15.09
N VAL A 140 13.52 1.98 14.11
CA VAL A 140 13.95 1.55 12.77
C VAL A 140 15.24 0.74 12.84
N MET A 141 16.21 1.16 13.63
CA MET A 141 17.46 0.43 13.84
C MET A 141 17.20 -0.99 14.37
N LEU A 142 16.41 -1.14 15.44
CA LEU A 142 16.06 -2.45 15.99
C LEU A 142 15.30 -3.32 14.99
N PHE A 143 14.37 -2.72 14.27
CA PHE A 143 13.62 -3.42 13.22
C PHE A 143 14.55 -3.98 12.15
N MET A 144 15.46 -3.16 11.61
CA MET A 144 16.38 -3.56 10.56
C MET A 144 17.40 -4.62 11.01
N ILE A 145 17.91 -4.52 12.24
CA ILE A 145 18.84 -5.53 12.79
C ILE A 145 18.12 -6.88 12.98
N GLY A 146 16.88 -6.86 13.44
CA GLY A 146 16.09 -8.09 13.66
C GLY A 146 15.45 -8.65 12.39
N PHE A 147 15.40 -7.88 11.30
CA PHE A 147 14.62 -8.20 10.10
C PHE A 147 14.95 -9.56 9.45
N PRO A 148 16.22 -9.99 9.33
CA PRO A 148 16.51 -11.29 8.73
C PRO A 148 15.88 -12.46 9.51
N ARG A 149 15.91 -12.42 10.85
CA ARG A 149 15.28 -13.43 11.71
C ARG A 149 13.75 -13.31 11.67
N PHE A 150 13.23 -12.10 11.68
CA PHE A 150 11.80 -11.82 11.52
C PHE A 150 11.26 -12.40 10.21
N ALA A 151 11.96 -12.20 9.09
CA ALA A 151 11.57 -12.74 7.81
C ALA A 151 11.51 -14.27 7.82
N HIS A 152 12.52 -14.91 8.41
CA HIS A 152 12.54 -16.38 8.58
C HIS A 152 11.40 -16.87 9.48
N GLY A 153 11.15 -16.20 10.60
CA GLY A 153 10.03 -16.53 11.51
C GLY A 153 8.66 -16.32 10.85
N ALA A 154 8.50 -15.25 10.07
CA ALA A 154 7.29 -14.97 9.31
C ALA A 154 7.03 -16.02 8.22
N GLU A 155 8.08 -16.44 7.52
CA GLU A 155 8.03 -17.53 6.53
C GLU A 155 7.60 -18.84 7.20
N GLY A 156 8.20 -19.18 8.35
CA GLY A 156 7.82 -20.34 9.15
C GLY A 156 6.35 -20.32 9.56
N MET A 157 5.87 -19.17 10.03
CA MET A 157 4.47 -18.99 10.41
C MET A 157 3.50 -19.11 9.21
N LEU A 158 3.86 -18.57 8.06
CA LEU A 158 3.01 -18.60 6.85
C LEU A 158 2.93 -20.00 6.21
N TYR A 159 4.04 -20.73 6.22
CA TYR A 159 4.14 -22.04 5.57
C TYR A 159 4.06 -23.23 6.54
N GLY A 160 3.76 -23.00 7.82
CA GLY A 160 3.66 -24.04 8.82
C GLY A 160 4.98 -24.75 9.16
N LEU A 161 6.13 -24.05 8.93
CA LEU A 161 7.45 -24.55 9.30
C LEU A 161 7.76 -24.25 10.78
N GLU A 162 8.73 -24.94 11.35
CA GLU A 162 9.20 -24.65 12.72
C GLU A 162 9.81 -23.23 12.78
N PHE A 163 9.35 -22.42 13.71
CA PHE A 163 9.90 -21.08 13.98
C PHE A 163 9.96 -20.81 15.49
N GLU A 164 10.93 -20.02 15.90
CA GLU A 164 11.03 -19.55 17.29
C GLU A 164 10.44 -18.16 17.43
N LEU A 165 9.52 -17.97 18.38
CA LEU A 165 8.91 -16.67 18.65
C LEU A 165 9.96 -15.59 18.99
N MET A 166 11.09 -15.99 19.57
CA MET A 166 12.21 -15.10 19.88
C MET A 166 12.88 -14.52 18.64
N ASP A 167 12.82 -15.19 17.49
CA ASP A 167 13.36 -14.67 16.23
C ASP A 167 12.62 -13.42 15.75
N MET A 168 11.34 -13.32 16.08
CA MET A 168 10.52 -12.15 15.73
C MET A 168 10.59 -11.01 16.76
N ALA A 169 11.04 -11.28 17.99
CA ALA A 169 10.92 -10.37 19.12
C ALA A 169 11.64 -9.02 18.89
N MET A 170 12.84 -9.04 18.32
CA MET A 170 13.64 -7.81 18.12
C MET A 170 12.98 -6.87 17.11
N SER A 171 12.56 -7.39 15.95
CA SER A 171 11.87 -6.58 14.93
C SER A 171 10.52 -6.10 15.42
N THR A 172 9.77 -6.94 16.13
CA THR A 172 8.47 -6.55 16.71
C THR A 172 8.67 -5.42 17.73
N THR A 173 9.69 -5.52 18.58
CA THR A 173 10.05 -4.44 19.52
C THR A 173 10.43 -3.17 18.77
N GLY A 174 11.24 -3.27 17.71
CA GLY A 174 11.58 -2.14 16.85
C GLY A 174 10.35 -1.48 16.26
N LEU A 175 9.40 -2.27 15.75
CA LEU A 175 8.14 -1.77 15.20
C LEU A 175 7.30 -1.04 16.26
N VAL A 176 7.26 -1.54 17.50
CA VAL A 176 6.58 -0.86 18.62
C VAL A 176 7.19 0.52 18.86
N PHE A 177 8.53 0.64 18.89
CA PHE A 177 9.20 1.94 19.04
C PHE A 177 8.91 2.88 17.85
N VAL A 178 8.85 2.37 16.62
CA VAL A 178 8.46 3.17 15.45
C VAL A 178 7.04 3.71 15.63
N VAL A 179 6.09 2.86 16.01
CA VAL A 179 4.70 3.25 16.24
C VAL A 179 4.60 4.30 17.36
N LEU A 180 5.29 4.09 18.47
CA LEU A 180 5.33 5.05 19.57
C LEU A 180 5.96 6.38 19.17
N GLY A 181 7.07 6.35 18.41
CA GLY A 181 7.72 7.54 17.88
C GLY A 181 6.82 8.35 16.95
N ILE A 182 6.11 7.67 16.03
CA ILE A 182 5.13 8.31 15.14
C ILE A 182 3.96 8.88 15.95
N ALA A 183 3.45 8.14 16.93
CA ALA A 183 2.34 8.57 17.76
C ALA A 183 2.67 9.83 18.58
N ASN A 184 3.87 9.84 19.21
CA ASN A 184 4.33 11.00 19.94
C ASN A 184 4.54 12.21 19.03
N TRP A 185 5.16 12.00 17.87
CA TRP A 185 5.31 13.07 16.88
C TRP A 185 3.95 13.61 16.37
N TRP A 186 3.01 12.73 16.15
CA TRP A 186 1.65 13.12 15.79
C TRP A 186 0.99 13.98 16.87
N GLN A 187 1.18 13.65 18.16
CA GLN A 187 0.66 14.48 19.24
C GLN A 187 1.29 15.89 19.27
N GLU A 188 2.59 15.97 18.97
CA GLU A 188 3.34 17.23 19.03
C GLU A 188 3.04 18.16 17.83
N ASP A 189 3.05 17.62 16.60
CA ASP A 189 3.09 18.41 15.37
C ASP A 189 1.77 18.48 14.58
N LEU A 190 0.81 17.59 14.86
CA LEU A 190 -0.46 17.51 14.14
C LEU A 190 -1.65 17.74 15.07
N PRO A 191 -1.97 19.03 15.40
CA PRO A 191 -3.17 19.30 16.19
C PRO A 191 -4.40 18.82 15.42
N PHE A 192 -5.17 17.93 16.07
CA PHE A 192 -6.32 17.28 15.46
C PHE A 192 -7.51 18.24 15.28
N ASP A 193 -7.56 19.32 16.05
CA ASP A 193 -8.60 20.35 16.02
C ASP A 193 -8.59 21.25 14.78
N GLY A 194 -7.54 21.17 13.96
CA GLY A 194 -7.42 21.88 12.70
C GLY A 194 -6.99 23.34 12.81
N HIS A 195 -6.83 23.87 14.02
CA HIS A 195 -6.31 25.19 14.26
C HIS A 195 -4.78 25.11 14.46
N GLY A 196 -4.07 24.77 13.39
CA GLY A 196 -2.60 24.86 13.39
C GLY A 196 -2.15 26.32 13.38
N GLU A 197 -0.97 26.58 13.96
CA GLU A 197 -0.26 27.86 13.83
C GLU A 197 -0.30 28.35 12.38
N GLN A 198 -0.41 29.69 12.19
CA GLN A 198 -0.24 30.31 10.87
C GLN A 198 1.14 29.94 10.35
N ILE A 199 1.17 28.98 9.43
CA ILE A 199 2.41 28.47 8.87
C ILE A 199 2.94 29.51 7.90
N ALA A 200 4.18 29.94 8.13
CA ALA A 200 4.83 30.95 7.34
C ALA A 200 4.83 30.62 5.84
N THR A 201 4.43 31.58 5.03
CA THR A 201 4.67 31.56 3.59
C THR A 201 6.13 31.90 3.31
N ALA A 202 6.69 31.32 2.26
CA ALA A 202 8.04 31.64 1.81
C ALA A 202 8.16 33.14 1.51
N THR A 203 9.15 33.78 2.12
CA THR A 203 9.41 35.22 1.97
C THR A 203 9.96 35.53 0.58
N ASP A 204 10.01 36.86 0.27
CA ASP A 204 10.49 37.34 -1.03
C ASP A 204 11.92 36.89 -1.39
N ASP A 205 12.73 36.56 -0.39
CA ASP A 205 14.12 36.13 -0.55
C ASP A 205 14.24 34.65 -0.97
N MET A 206 13.17 33.88 -0.84
CA MET A 206 13.16 32.42 -1.15
C MET A 206 12.76 32.15 -2.61
N VAL A 207 13.53 32.64 -3.57
CA VAL A 207 13.36 32.31 -4.99
C VAL A 207 13.86 30.89 -5.24
N PRO A 208 13.10 29.96 -5.92
CA PRO A 208 11.86 30.19 -6.69
C PRO A 208 10.55 30.04 -5.91
N PHE A 209 10.57 29.85 -4.60
CA PHE A 209 9.42 29.42 -3.80
C PHE A 209 8.59 30.59 -3.24
N ARG A 210 8.85 31.77 -3.69
CA ARG A 210 8.16 33.02 -3.28
C ARG A 210 6.64 32.84 -3.24
N GLY A 211 6.03 33.20 -2.13
CA GLY A 211 4.58 33.18 -1.95
C GLY A 211 3.96 31.76 -1.80
N GLN A 212 4.79 30.72 -1.79
CA GLN A 212 4.31 29.36 -1.56
C GLN A 212 4.35 29.02 -0.06
N HIS A 213 3.39 28.23 0.36
CA HIS A 213 3.33 27.74 1.72
C HIS A 213 4.52 26.79 2.00
N ILE A 214 5.23 26.95 3.13
CA ILE A 214 6.47 26.23 3.41
C ILE A 214 6.29 24.69 3.40
N ARG A 215 5.14 24.20 3.87
CA ARG A 215 4.83 22.75 3.81
C ARG A 215 4.70 22.24 2.38
N LYS A 216 4.21 23.09 1.45
CA LYS A 216 4.12 22.75 0.03
C LYS A 216 5.50 22.64 -0.60
N VAL A 217 6.40 23.55 -0.24
CA VAL A 217 7.81 23.49 -0.65
C VAL A 217 8.46 22.20 -0.10
N GLY A 218 8.20 21.87 1.17
CA GLY A 218 8.68 20.64 1.78
C GLY A 218 8.25 19.38 1.04
N ILE A 219 6.97 19.28 0.64
CA ILE A 219 6.50 18.13 -0.14
C ILE A 219 7.15 18.06 -1.53
N TRP A 220 7.40 19.19 -2.19
CA TRP A 220 8.12 19.19 -3.46
C TRP A 220 9.55 18.68 -3.34
N VAL A 221 10.29 19.10 -2.31
CA VAL A 221 11.65 18.61 -2.04
C VAL A 221 11.61 17.10 -1.73
N PHE A 222 10.67 16.66 -0.93
CA PHE A 222 10.45 15.23 -0.65
C PHE A 222 10.16 14.44 -1.94
N LEU A 223 9.24 14.91 -2.78
CA LEU A 223 8.93 14.23 -4.05
C LEU A 223 10.13 14.18 -5.00
N MET A 224 10.96 15.21 -5.02
CA MET A 224 12.21 15.20 -5.81
C MET A 224 13.19 14.12 -5.31
N SER A 225 13.28 13.89 -4.00
CA SER A 225 14.09 12.77 -3.46
C SER A 225 13.53 11.40 -3.88
N GLU A 226 12.20 11.24 -3.85
CA GLU A 226 11.57 9.99 -4.27
C GLU A 226 11.73 9.72 -5.78
N VAL A 227 11.70 10.75 -6.62
CA VAL A 227 12.04 10.62 -8.05
C VAL A 227 13.45 10.03 -8.21
N MET A 228 14.43 10.47 -7.41
CA MET A 228 15.80 9.93 -7.47
C MET A 228 15.85 8.45 -7.05
N VAL A 229 15.08 8.06 -6.03
CA VAL A 229 14.97 6.66 -5.58
C VAL A 229 14.44 5.78 -6.72
N PHE A 230 13.31 6.15 -7.32
CA PHE A 230 12.76 5.38 -8.45
C PHE A 230 13.66 5.41 -9.68
N ALA A 231 14.30 6.54 -9.98
CA ALA A 231 15.28 6.63 -11.08
C ALA A 231 16.45 5.67 -10.89
N SER A 232 16.89 5.41 -9.64
CA SER A 232 17.94 4.42 -9.36
C SER A 232 17.50 2.99 -9.69
N PHE A 233 16.24 2.62 -9.42
CA PHE A 233 15.68 1.32 -9.80
C PHE A 233 15.60 1.18 -11.33
N PHE A 234 15.12 2.21 -12.01
CA PHE A 234 15.09 2.21 -13.49
C PHE A 234 16.47 2.17 -14.11
N SER A 235 17.42 2.91 -13.57
CA SER A 235 18.82 2.87 -14.01
C SER A 235 19.41 1.47 -13.86
N SER A 236 19.16 0.81 -12.73
CA SER A 236 19.59 -0.57 -12.49
C SER A 236 18.94 -1.53 -13.48
N TYR A 237 17.62 -1.39 -13.72
CA TYR A 237 16.92 -2.20 -14.72
C TYR A 237 17.47 -2.01 -16.13
N LEU A 238 17.68 -0.77 -16.57
CA LEU A 238 18.25 -0.47 -17.88
C LEU A 238 19.66 -1.03 -18.02
N ARG A 239 20.50 -0.89 -16.97
CA ARG A 239 21.85 -1.46 -16.98
C ARG A 239 21.84 -2.99 -17.11
N MET A 240 20.91 -3.67 -16.43
CA MET A 240 20.74 -5.11 -16.56
C MET A 240 20.31 -5.50 -17.97
N ARG A 241 19.33 -4.78 -18.50
CA ARG A 241 18.82 -5.04 -19.85
C ARG A 241 19.87 -4.84 -20.95
N THR A 242 20.76 -3.87 -20.79
CA THR A 242 21.77 -3.54 -21.80
C THR A 242 23.10 -4.22 -21.57
N GLY A 243 23.43 -4.56 -20.33
CA GLY A 243 24.76 -5.08 -19.96
C GLY A 243 24.85 -6.59 -19.81
N TRP A 244 23.75 -7.33 -19.87
CA TRP A 244 23.71 -8.77 -19.57
C TRP A 244 23.29 -9.64 -20.74
N CYS A 245 23.59 -9.21 -21.93
CA CYS A 245 23.36 -10.01 -23.12
C CYS A 245 21.92 -10.53 -23.24
N THR A 246 20.97 -9.68 -22.86
CA THR A 246 19.57 -9.90 -23.18
C THR A 246 19.35 -9.91 -24.68
N ASP A 247 18.26 -10.46 -25.16
CA ASP A 247 17.94 -10.49 -26.59
C ASP A 247 18.00 -9.10 -27.23
N TRP A 248 17.61 -8.07 -26.49
CA TRP A 248 17.71 -6.69 -26.93
C TRP A 248 19.19 -6.27 -27.08
N ALA A 249 20.05 -6.56 -26.12
CA ALA A 249 21.47 -6.21 -26.16
C ALA A 249 22.18 -6.93 -27.30
N ILE A 250 21.89 -8.21 -27.52
CA ILE A 250 22.41 -9.02 -28.62
C ILE A 250 21.94 -8.44 -29.96
N LYS A 251 20.65 -8.17 -30.13
CA LYS A 251 20.09 -7.56 -31.36
C LYS A 251 20.60 -6.15 -31.61
N SER A 252 20.95 -5.40 -30.57
CA SER A 252 21.50 -4.05 -30.66
C SER A 252 23.02 -4.05 -30.93
N GLY A 253 23.66 -5.22 -31.04
CA GLY A 253 25.08 -5.33 -31.38
C GLY A 253 26.05 -4.90 -30.28
N VAL A 254 25.66 -5.06 -29.00
CA VAL A 254 26.53 -4.76 -27.85
C VAL A 254 27.74 -5.68 -27.90
N GLU A 255 28.94 -5.11 -28.04
CA GLU A 255 30.20 -5.82 -28.26
C GLU A 255 30.52 -6.87 -27.17
N ALA A 256 30.17 -6.55 -25.90
CA ALA A 256 30.31 -7.47 -24.78
C ALA A 256 29.45 -8.73 -24.89
N CYS A 257 28.43 -8.74 -25.75
CA CYS A 257 27.52 -9.86 -25.99
C CYS A 257 27.80 -10.60 -27.30
N ALA A 258 28.92 -10.33 -27.95
CA ALA A 258 29.30 -11.01 -29.17
C ALA A 258 29.49 -12.52 -28.92
N GLY A 259 28.75 -13.35 -29.66
CA GLY A 259 28.80 -14.81 -29.52
C GLY A 259 27.85 -15.40 -28.47
N VAL A 260 27.01 -14.57 -27.80
CA VAL A 260 25.95 -15.05 -26.92
C VAL A 260 24.69 -15.36 -27.74
N GLU A 261 24.11 -16.54 -27.54
CA GLU A 261 22.91 -16.95 -28.26
C GLU A 261 21.66 -16.21 -27.79
N LEU A 262 20.75 -15.87 -28.72
CA LEU A 262 19.43 -15.31 -28.44
C LEU A 262 18.63 -16.24 -27.51
N GLY A 263 17.96 -15.68 -26.52
CA GLY A 263 17.18 -16.43 -25.54
C GLY A 263 17.96 -17.02 -24.37
N SER A 264 19.29 -16.85 -24.34
CA SER A 264 20.14 -17.34 -23.24
C SER A 264 19.97 -16.56 -21.93
N VAL A 265 19.58 -15.27 -22.03
CA VAL A 265 19.28 -14.43 -20.86
C VAL A 265 17.90 -13.84 -21.00
N LYS A 266 17.03 -14.15 -20.04
CA LYS A 266 15.64 -13.69 -20.02
C LYS A 266 15.51 -12.39 -19.23
N THR A 267 14.66 -11.49 -19.72
CA THR A 267 14.21 -10.28 -18.99
C THR A 267 13.05 -10.62 -18.05
N ALA A 268 12.64 -9.69 -17.19
CA ALA A 268 11.46 -9.90 -16.35
C ALA A 268 10.21 -10.19 -17.20
N SER A 269 10.03 -9.47 -18.31
CA SER A 269 8.90 -9.67 -19.22
C SER A 269 8.87 -11.04 -19.91
N ASP A 270 10.01 -11.71 -20.06
CA ASP A 270 10.06 -13.07 -20.66
C ASP A 270 9.50 -14.16 -19.72
N TYR A 271 9.44 -13.87 -18.41
CA TYR A 271 8.82 -14.76 -17.41
C TYR A 271 7.33 -14.51 -17.23
N ILE A 272 6.85 -13.32 -17.62
CA ILE A 272 5.45 -12.94 -17.52
C ILE A 272 4.75 -13.39 -18.80
N ARG A 273 3.72 -14.23 -18.67
CA ARG A 273 2.93 -14.61 -19.84
C ARG A 273 2.21 -13.37 -20.39
N HIS A 274 2.37 -13.13 -21.69
CA HIS A 274 1.71 -12.02 -22.39
C HIS A 274 0.26 -12.37 -22.81
N ASP A 275 -0.44 -13.14 -21.99
CA ASP A 275 -1.86 -13.38 -22.16
C ASP A 275 -2.71 -12.34 -21.38
N PHE A 276 -3.97 -12.25 -21.73
CA PHE A 276 -4.88 -11.28 -21.11
C PHE A 276 -5.03 -11.54 -19.60
N ALA A 277 -5.08 -12.80 -19.19
CA ALA A 277 -5.31 -13.16 -17.78
C ALA A 277 -4.14 -12.71 -16.89
N THR A 278 -2.91 -12.85 -17.34
CA THR A 278 -1.70 -12.48 -16.59
C THR A 278 -1.47 -10.96 -16.57
N LEU A 279 -1.79 -10.25 -17.66
CA LEU A 279 -1.62 -8.79 -17.74
C LEU A 279 -2.80 -8.00 -17.16
N ALA A 280 -3.99 -8.61 -17.05
CA ALA A 280 -5.19 -7.96 -16.56
C ALA A 280 -5.04 -7.33 -15.16
N PRO A 281 -4.45 -7.98 -14.14
CA PRO A 281 -4.25 -7.36 -12.83
C PRO A 281 -3.44 -6.07 -12.91
N GLY A 282 -2.35 -6.04 -13.69
CA GLY A 282 -1.53 -4.84 -13.90
C GLY A 282 -2.28 -3.72 -14.61
N ALA A 283 -3.07 -4.07 -15.63
CA ALA A 283 -3.90 -3.12 -16.35
C ALA A 283 -5.02 -2.56 -15.45
N ILE A 284 -5.73 -3.42 -14.71
CA ILE A 284 -6.77 -3.00 -13.74
C ILE A 284 -6.16 -2.08 -12.69
N ASN A 285 -4.99 -2.40 -12.17
CA ASN A 285 -4.27 -1.59 -11.21
C ASN A 285 -3.93 -0.20 -11.76
N THR A 286 -3.52 -0.11 -13.03
CA THR A 286 -3.23 1.16 -13.69
C THR A 286 -4.50 2.03 -13.76
N PHE A 287 -5.62 1.47 -14.22
CA PHE A 287 -6.88 2.21 -14.26
C PHE A 287 -7.40 2.57 -12.86
N ALA A 288 -7.28 1.67 -11.88
CA ALA A 288 -7.68 1.93 -10.51
C ALA A 288 -6.92 3.13 -9.91
N LEU A 289 -5.61 3.22 -10.12
CA LEU A 289 -4.81 4.36 -9.64
C LEU A 289 -5.18 5.65 -10.37
N ILE A 290 -5.32 5.66 -11.70
CA ILE A 290 -5.72 6.84 -12.47
C ILE A 290 -7.10 7.35 -12.00
N ILE A 291 -8.07 6.47 -11.80
CA ILE A 291 -9.39 6.85 -11.28
C ILE A 291 -9.27 7.36 -9.84
N SER A 292 -8.41 6.76 -9.01
CA SER A 292 -8.17 7.21 -7.64
C SER A 292 -7.56 8.61 -7.59
N SER A 293 -6.66 8.93 -8.51
CA SER A 293 -6.10 10.26 -8.69
C SER A 293 -7.17 11.29 -9.08
N TYR A 294 -8.13 10.92 -9.91
CA TYR A 294 -9.27 11.77 -10.22
C TYR A 294 -10.17 12.00 -9.00
N THR A 295 -10.44 10.97 -8.19
CA THR A 295 -11.29 11.12 -7.01
C THR A 295 -10.68 12.01 -5.95
N ILE A 296 -9.33 12.01 -5.78
CA ILE A 296 -8.68 12.94 -4.85
C ILE A 296 -8.75 14.40 -5.31
N VAL A 297 -8.67 14.65 -6.62
CA VAL A 297 -8.90 15.98 -7.18
C VAL A 297 -10.33 16.47 -6.90
N LEU A 298 -11.31 15.57 -7.00
CA LEU A 298 -12.70 15.91 -6.64
C LEU A 298 -12.85 16.20 -5.15
N ALA A 299 -12.17 15.46 -4.28
CA ALA A 299 -12.12 15.75 -2.84
C ALA A 299 -11.53 17.15 -2.56
N LEU A 300 -10.41 17.48 -3.21
CA LEU A 300 -9.79 18.79 -3.09
C LEU A 300 -10.69 19.93 -3.61
N LYS A 301 -11.32 19.70 -4.77
CA LYS A 301 -12.28 20.67 -5.32
C LYS A 301 -13.45 20.89 -4.37
N ALA A 302 -13.98 19.84 -3.76
CA ALA A 302 -15.04 19.95 -2.77
C ALA A 302 -14.56 20.68 -1.49
N ALA A 303 -13.31 20.46 -1.05
CA ALA A 303 -12.73 21.13 0.11
C ALA A 303 -12.54 22.64 -0.11
N LYS A 304 -12.14 23.06 -1.32
CA LYS A 304 -11.94 24.48 -1.68
C LYS A 304 -13.22 25.20 -2.11
N ASN A 305 -14.32 24.49 -2.32
CA ASN A 305 -15.59 25.10 -2.75
C ASN A 305 -16.42 25.54 -1.53
N THR A 306 -16.43 26.86 -1.29
CA THR A 306 -17.23 27.46 -0.21
C THR A 306 -18.75 27.45 -0.52
N ASN A 307 -19.10 27.49 -1.81
CA ASN A 307 -20.48 27.50 -2.31
C ASN A 307 -20.90 26.11 -2.79
N TRP A 308 -20.94 25.15 -1.88
CA TRP A 308 -21.32 23.76 -2.20
C TRP A 308 -22.83 23.66 -2.52
N GLU A 309 -23.13 23.20 -3.72
CA GLU A 309 -24.48 22.88 -4.15
C GLU A 309 -24.63 21.36 -4.27
N VAL A 310 -25.78 20.85 -3.81
CA VAL A 310 -26.12 19.42 -3.94
C VAL A 310 -26.33 19.08 -5.41
N SER A 311 -25.77 17.97 -5.86
CA SER A 311 -25.90 17.53 -7.25
C SER A 311 -27.36 17.33 -7.65
N SER A 312 -27.70 17.70 -8.89
CA SER A 312 -29.03 17.43 -9.48
C SER A 312 -29.29 15.94 -9.72
N ASN A 313 -28.25 15.10 -9.72
CA ASN A 313 -28.38 13.65 -9.85
C ASN A 313 -28.85 13.05 -8.51
N PRO A 314 -30.01 12.32 -8.45
CA PRO A 314 -30.56 11.83 -7.20
C PRO A 314 -29.64 10.83 -6.46
N LEU A 315 -28.84 10.05 -7.18
CA LEU A 315 -27.88 9.13 -6.56
C LEU A 315 -26.73 9.90 -5.90
N MET A 316 -26.19 10.90 -6.60
CA MET A 316 -25.11 11.74 -6.06
C MET A 316 -25.62 12.62 -4.93
N ALA A 317 -26.83 13.15 -5.01
CA ALA A 317 -27.46 13.91 -3.93
C ALA A 317 -27.59 13.07 -2.64
N LYS A 318 -27.91 11.78 -2.77
CA LYS A 318 -28.02 10.86 -1.63
C LYS A 318 -26.64 10.49 -1.06
N LEU A 319 -25.64 10.28 -1.91
CA LEU A 319 -24.27 9.95 -1.48
C LEU A 319 -23.53 11.16 -0.91
N MET A 320 -23.79 12.34 -1.44
CA MET A 320 -23.06 13.58 -1.12
C MET A 320 -24.01 14.71 -0.73
N PRO A 321 -24.78 14.55 0.35
CA PRO A 321 -25.80 15.56 0.76
C PRO A 321 -25.15 16.84 1.28
N THR A 322 -23.91 16.78 1.76
CA THR A 322 -23.17 17.91 2.31
C THR A 322 -21.74 17.94 1.75
N ARG A 323 -21.09 19.10 1.75
CA ARG A 323 -19.68 19.26 1.38
C ARG A 323 -18.78 18.29 2.17
N LYS A 324 -18.98 18.18 3.47
CA LYS A 324 -18.25 17.25 4.34
C LYS A 324 -18.42 15.80 3.91
N ALA A 325 -19.63 15.38 3.59
CA ALA A 325 -19.90 14.03 3.09
C ALA A 325 -19.28 13.78 1.72
N ALA A 326 -19.25 14.78 0.84
CA ALA A 326 -18.63 14.68 -0.46
C ALA A 326 -17.10 14.46 -0.34
N ILE A 327 -16.42 15.28 0.46
CA ILE A 327 -14.98 15.14 0.70
C ILE A 327 -14.67 13.74 1.24
N ARG A 328 -15.36 13.34 2.31
CA ARG A 328 -15.19 12.02 2.91
C ARG A 328 -15.40 10.88 1.92
N ASN A 329 -16.48 10.92 1.16
CA ASN A 329 -16.81 9.83 0.24
C ASN A 329 -15.87 9.74 -0.96
N TYR A 330 -15.35 10.87 -1.47
CA TYR A 330 -14.29 10.85 -2.48
C TYR A 330 -12.98 10.25 -1.92
N LEU A 331 -12.60 10.59 -0.70
CA LEU A 331 -11.43 9.99 -0.05
C LEU A 331 -11.63 8.49 0.20
N ILE A 332 -12.83 8.05 0.60
CA ILE A 332 -13.15 6.62 0.74
C ILE A 332 -13.06 5.90 -0.61
N ALA A 333 -13.53 6.50 -1.69
CA ALA A 333 -13.39 5.92 -3.02
C ALA A 333 -11.91 5.77 -3.43
N THR A 334 -11.08 6.79 -3.15
CA THR A 334 -9.63 6.71 -3.37
C THR A 334 -8.99 5.60 -2.52
N LEU A 335 -9.36 5.50 -1.24
CA LEU A 335 -8.90 4.45 -0.33
C LEU A 335 -9.24 3.05 -0.87
N ALA A 336 -10.48 2.85 -1.33
CA ALA A 336 -10.93 1.56 -1.85
C ALA A 336 -10.16 1.16 -3.11
N LEU A 337 -9.93 2.10 -4.04
CA LEU A 337 -9.18 1.85 -5.27
C LEU A 337 -7.69 1.56 -4.99
N GLY A 338 -7.06 2.31 -4.08
CA GLY A 338 -5.68 2.03 -3.66
C GLY A 338 -5.54 0.72 -2.87
N SER A 339 -6.55 0.36 -2.07
CA SER A 339 -6.60 -0.95 -1.39
C SER A 339 -6.74 -2.09 -2.40
N LEU A 340 -7.56 -1.92 -3.43
CA LEU A 340 -7.70 -2.88 -4.53
C LEU A 340 -6.35 -3.11 -5.23
N PHE A 341 -5.57 -2.04 -5.46
CA PHE A 341 -4.22 -2.16 -6.01
C PHE A 341 -3.35 -3.12 -5.19
N ILE A 342 -3.29 -2.96 -3.87
CA ILE A 342 -2.47 -3.82 -3.01
C ILE A 342 -2.94 -5.28 -3.06
N VAL A 343 -4.25 -5.52 -3.01
CA VAL A 343 -4.81 -6.88 -3.07
C VAL A 343 -4.43 -7.57 -4.38
N LEU A 344 -4.70 -6.91 -5.51
CA LEU A 344 -4.38 -7.47 -6.83
C LEU A 344 -2.87 -7.68 -7.02
N LYS A 345 -2.05 -6.79 -6.45
CA LYS A 345 -0.59 -6.89 -6.53
C LYS A 345 -0.05 -8.10 -5.77
N LEU A 346 -0.56 -8.36 -4.57
CA LEU A 346 -0.14 -9.54 -3.81
C LEU A 346 -0.66 -10.85 -4.40
N VAL A 347 -1.84 -10.85 -4.99
CA VAL A 347 -2.34 -12.00 -5.77
C VAL A 347 -1.42 -12.26 -6.97
N GLU A 348 -1.09 -11.24 -7.74
CA GLU A 348 -0.17 -11.35 -8.88
C GLU A 348 1.20 -11.90 -8.44
N TRP A 349 1.78 -11.37 -7.36
CA TRP A 349 3.04 -11.86 -6.84
C TRP A 349 2.97 -13.34 -6.41
N SER A 350 1.87 -13.75 -5.78
CA SER A 350 1.70 -15.15 -5.38
C SER A 350 1.69 -16.10 -6.58
N HIS A 351 1.06 -15.68 -7.69
CA HIS A 351 1.06 -16.44 -8.94
C HIS A 351 2.46 -16.54 -9.56
N LEU A 352 3.16 -15.41 -9.67
CA LEU A 352 4.53 -15.39 -10.22
C LEU A 352 5.50 -16.24 -9.41
N ILE A 353 5.39 -16.22 -8.08
CA ILE A 353 6.21 -17.07 -7.19
C ILE A 353 5.86 -18.54 -7.38
N ALA A 354 4.59 -18.89 -7.50
CA ALA A 354 4.15 -20.29 -7.76
C ALA A 354 4.65 -20.80 -9.12
N GLU A 355 4.77 -19.93 -10.12
CA GLU A 355 5.37 -20.24 -11.43
C GLU A 355 6.91 -20.29 -11.42
N GLY A 356 7.54 -20.00 -10.26
CA GLY A 356 9.00 -20.08 -10.08
C GLY A 356 9.75 -18.78 -10.37
N PHE A 357 9.04 -17.66 -10.64
CA PHE A 357 9.66 -16.34 -10.75
C PHE A 357 9.83 -15.74 -9.36
N THR A 358 11.03 -15.88 -8.79
CA THR A 358 11.32 -15.53 -7.40
C THR A 358 12.43 -14.48 -7.28
N LEU A 359 12.62 -13.97 -6.07
CA LEU A 359 13.73 -13.07 -5.71
C LEU A 359 15.14 -13.70 -5.92
N ALA A 360 15.24 -15.02 -6.06
CA ALA A 360 16.49 -15.70 -6.26
C ALA A 360 17.13 -15.40 -7.63
N THR A 361 16.33 -14.99 -8.61
CA THR A 361 16.82 -14.53 -9.90
C THR A 361 17.09 -13.03 -9.87
N GLN A 362 18.06 -12.59 -10.63
CA GLN A 362 18.44 -11.17 -10.70
C GLN A 362 17.32 -10.31 -11.29
N GLN A 363 16.61 -10.85 -12.28
CA GLN A 363 15.44 -10.24 -12.92
C GLN A 363 14.27 -10.14 -11.94
N GLY A 364 14.01 -11.22 -11.19
CA GLY A 364 13.00 -11.24 -10.13
C GLY A 364 13.35 -10.26 -9.01
N SER A 365 14.60 -10.19 -8.58
CA SER A 365 15.03 -9.24 -7.55
C SER A 365 14.71 -7.79 -7.94
N ILE A 366 15.03 -7.36 -9.14
CA ILE A 366 14.71 -5.99 -9.61
C ILE A 366 13.19 -5.80 -9.72
N PHE A 367 12.48 -6.77 -10.26
CA PHE A 367 11.03 -6.70 -10.41
C PHE A 367 10.34 -6.53 -9.05
N TYR A 368 10.65 -7.40 -8.08
CA TYR A 368 10.02 -7.36 -6.75
C TYR A 368 10.47 -6.17 -5.93
N ILE A 369 11.73 -5.71 -6.04
CA ILE A 369 12.20 -4.52 -5.33
C ILE A 369 11.53 -3.26 -5.88
N ALA A 370 11.49 -3.07 -7.20
CA ALA A 370 10.88 -1.88 -7.80
C ALA A 370 9.37 -1.82 -7.57
N THR A 371 8.65 -2.95 -7.81
CA THR A 371 7.21 -3.02 -7.60
C THR A 371 6.84 -3.02 -6.11
N GLY A 372 7.71 -3.57 -5.25
CA GLY A 372 7.55 -3.58 -3.80
C GLY A 372 7.76 -2.22 -3.16
N ALA A 373 8.79 -1.48 -3.58
CA ALA A 373 9.00 -0.10 -3.15
C ALA A 373 7.78 0.77 -3.54
N HIS A 374 7.27 0.60 -4.77
CA HIS A 374 6.04 1.27 -5.19
C HIS A 374 4.83 0.87 -4.32
N GLY A 375 4.63 -0.42 -4.08
CA GLY A 375 3.55 -0.94 -3.22
C GLY A 375 3.63 -0.40 -1.78
N LEU A 376 4.85 -0.24 -1.24
CA LEU A 376 5.07 0.37 0.07
C LEU A 376 4.63 1.85 0.08
N HIS A 377 4.94 2.61 -0.98
CA HIS A 377 4.49 4.01 -1.11
C HIS A 377 2.96 4.08 -1.21
N VAL A 378 2.32 3.21 -1.98
CA VAL A 378 0.84 3.10 -2.00
C VAL A 378 0.31 2.84 -0.59
N PHE A 379 0.87 1.86 0.12
CA PHE A 379 0.43 1.49 1.46
C PHE A 379 0.56 2.64 2.48
N ILE A 380 1.70 3.33 2.50
CA ILE A 380 1.89 4.54 3.33
C ILE A 380 0.84 5.60 2.98
N GLY A 381 0.59 5.82 1.69
CA GLY A 381 -0.46 6.73 1.22
C GLY A 381 -1.84 6.34 1.73
N LEU A 382 -2.18 5.05 1.78
CA LEU A 382 -3.45 4.58 2.33
C LEU A 382 -3.60 4.91 3.82
N LEU A 383 -2.52 4.80 4.62
CA LEU A 383 -2.55 5.18 6.03
C LEU A 383 -2.78 6.69 6.21
N VAL A 384 -2.09 7.53 5.42
CA VAL A 384 -2.33 8.98 5.44
C VAL A 384 -3.77 9.30 5.01
N MET A 385 -4.29 8.58 4.03
CA MET A 385 -5.67 8.77 3.56
C MET A 385 -6.70 8.41 4.63
N LEU A 386 -6.47 7.35 5.41
CA LEU A 386 -7.31 7.03 6.58
C LEU A 386 -7.37 8.19 7.57
N TYR A 387 -6.22 8.82 7.85
CA TYR A 387 -6.19 10.02 8.69
C TYR A 387 -7.04 11.16 8.10
N LEU A 388 -6.90 11.42 6.79
CA LEU A 388 -7.68 12.47 6.13
C LEU A 388 -9.19 12.17 6.14
N ILE A 389 -9.59 10.91 5.96
CA ILE A 389 -10.99 10.47 6.05
C ILE A 389 -11.51 10.70 7.47
N PHE A 390 -10.74 10.32 8.48
CA PHE A 390 -11.14 10.51 9.87
C PHE A 390 -11.23 11.99 10.22
N LYS A 391 -10.30 12.83 9.77
CA LYS A 391 -10.35 14.28 9.91
C LYS A 391 -11.57 14.86 9.18
N ALA A 392 -11.86 14.39 7.95
CA ALA A 392 -13.05 14.80 7.21
C ALA A 392 -14.35 14.49 7.97
N ASP A 393 -14.42 13.35 8.66
CA ASP A 393 -15.62 12.93 9.39
C ASP A 393 -15.78 13.63 10.74
N THR A 394 -14.71 13.98 11.40
CA THR A 394 -14.73 14.62 12.74
C THR A 394 -14.78 16.13 12.65
N VAL A 395 -13.68 16.76 12.25
CA VAL A 395 -13.49 18.21 12.22
C VAL A 395 -14.02 18.80 10.91
N GLY A 396 -13.82 18.14 9.79
CA GLY A 396 -14.09 18.63 8.44
C GLY A 396 -12.92 19.41 7.86
N PHE A 397 -13.12 19.89 6.62
CA PHE A 397 -12.17 20.75 5.92
C PHE A 397 -12.84 22.06 5.53
N ASP A 398 -12.12 23.16 5.71
CA ASP A 398 -12.45 24.49 5.23
C ASP A 398 -11.44 24.97 4.19
N GLU A 399 -11.50 26.23 3.80
CA GLU A 399 -10.62 26.79 2.78
C GLU A 399 -9.15 26.83 3.24
N GLU A 400 -8.91 27.05 4.53
CA GLU A 400 -7.57 27.12 5.12
C GLU A 400 -7.01 25.71 5.39
N ASN A 401 -7.83 24.78 5.86
CA ASN A 401 -7.42 23.41 6.20
C ASN A 401 -7.41 22.44 5.01
N GLY A 402 -7.96 22.84 3.85
CA GLY A 402 -7.97 22.04 2.62
C GLY A 402 -6.59 21.76 2.03
N GLN A 403 -5.57 22.49 2.47
CA GLN A 403 -4.17 22.30 2.04
C GLN A 403 -3.64 20.89 2.32
N GLY A 404 -4.08 20.22 3.39
CA GLY A 404 -3.68 18.84 3.70
C GLY A 404 -4.05 17.86 2.60
N ILE A 405 -5.25 18.01 1.99
CA ILE A 405 -5.68 17.20 0.85
C ILE A 405 -4.84 17.55 -0.39
N GLU A 406 -4.47 18.81 -0.58
CA GLU A 406 -3.62 19.24 -1.70
C GLU A 406 -2.23 18.62 -1.62
N TYR A 407 -1.59 18.65 -0.45
CA TYR A 407 -0.26 18.07 -0.25
C TYR A 407 -0.27 16.55 -0.42
N PHE A 408 -1.28 15.91 0.14
CA PHE A 408 -1.47 14.48 -0.05
C PHE A 408 -1.76 14.14 -1.52
N GLY A 409 -2.56 14.95 -2.21
CA GLY A 409 -2.84 14.79 -3.64
C GLY A 409 -1.57 14.83 -4.49
N LEU A 410 -0.63 15.73 -4.22
CA LEU A 410 0.67 15.78 -4.89
C LEU A 410 1.46 14.48 -4.71
N TYR A 411 1.50 13.96 -3.48
CA TYR A 411 2.13 12.67 -3.19
C TYR A 411 1.45 11.53 -3.93
N TRP A 412 0.12 11.46 -3.90
CA TRP A 412 -0.65 10.40 -4.54
C TRP A 412 -0.49 10.39 -6.06
N HIS A 413 -0.48 11.57 -6.69
CA HIS A 413 -0.21 11.71 -8.13
C HIS A 413 1.21 11.26 -8.51
N PHE A 414 2.19 11.50 -7.66
CA PHE A 414 3.54 11.00 -7.86
C PHE A 414 3.58 9.46 -7.82
N VAL A 415 2.91 8.85 -6.84
CA VAL A 415 2.81 7.39 -6.73
C VAL A 415 2.13 6.78 -7.96
N ASP A 416 1.04 7.36 -8.42
CA ASP A 416 0.34 6.95 -9.64
C ASP A 416 1.23 7.08 -10.88
N LEU A 417 1.92 8.21 -11.05
CA LEU A 417 2.85 8.42 -12.15
C LEU A 417 3.99 7.39 -12.15
N ALA A 418 4.53 7.06 -10.98
CA ALA A 418 5.56 6.03 -10.86
C ALA A 418 5.06 4.67 -11.39
N TRP A 419 3.81 4.29 -11.08
CA TRP A 419 3.21 3.06 -11.60
C TRP A 419 3.03 3.07 -13.12
N VAL A 420 2.58 4.19 -13.69
CA VAL A 420 2.44 4.36 -15.15
C VAL A 420 3.77 4.16 -15.89
N VAL A 421 4.91 4.39 -15.22
CA VAL A 421 6.24 4.12 -15.78
C VAL A 421 6.69 2.67 -15.49
N ILE A 422 6.45 2.17 -14.26
CA ILE A 422 6.82 0.81 -13.83
C ILE A 422 6.13 -0.24 -14.69
N PHE A 423 4.83 -0.10 -14.89
CA PHE A 423 4.05 -1.12 -15.60
C PHE A 423 4.54 -1.36 -17.03
N PRO A 424 4.69 -0.38 -17.93
CA PRO A 424 5.25 -0.63 -19.24
C PRO A 424 6.70 -1.14 -19.19
N ALA A 425 7.53 -0.56 -18.32
CA ALA A 425 8.97 -0.87 -18.30
C ALA A 425 9.26 -2.31 -17.87
N LEU A 426 8.54 -2.85 -16.88
CA LEU A 426 8.81 -4.17 -16.31
C LEU A 426 7.91 -5.29 -16.83
N TYR A 427 6.71 -4.97 -17.36
CA TYR A 427 5.75 -5.97 -17.82
C TYR A 427 5.67 -6.11 -19.33
N LEU A 428 5.90 -5.03 -20.07
CA LEU A 428 5.69 -5.02 -21.52
C LEU A 428 6.99 -5.03 -22.31
N TYR A 429 8.07 -4.56 -21.72
CA TYR A 429 9.40 -4.48 -22.30
C TYR A 429 10.39 -5.28 -21.44
#